data_b3c57161c14255feb1c10da1cd23f24a
#
_entry.id   b3c57161c14255feb1c10da1cd23f24a
#
_cell.length_a   1.000
_cell.length_b   1.000
_cell.length_c   1.000
_cell.angle_alpha   90.00
_cell.angle_beta   90.00
_cell.angle_gamma   90.00
#
_symmetry.space_group_name_H-M   'P 1'
#
loop_
_entity.id
_entity.type
_entity.pdbx_description
1 polymer ?
#
loop_
_entity_poly.entity_id
_entity_poly.type
_entity_poly.pdbx_seq_one_letter_code
_entity_poly.pdbx_strand_id
1 'polypeptide(L)'
;MKRIAVIPGDGIGKEVTEAAMHVTEVAAATFGIDVECEWFDYGADTYLKTGVGLPEGALESLRDDFDAIYLGALGDPRIADMAHGKEILLGLRFGLDLFVNYRPVKLLDERLCPLKDRTVEDLDFVVFRENTEGAYVGVGGIFKQGTADEVALQEDVNTRKGVERIIRYAFEYARIHGRKSVVMSDKSNVLRYGHDLWQRVFEEVRVEYEDIESWHLFVDALTMQIVKNPAQFDVIVTCNMFGDIVTDLCAELQGGLGVASSANLNPQTGAGLFE
;
A
#
# COMPACT_ATOMS: atom_id res chain seq x y z
N MET A 1 6.65 -15.05 -22.45
CA MET A 1 7.69 -14.23 -21.79
C MET A 1 6.99 -13.11 -21.03
N LYS A 2 7.30 -12.94 -19.76
CA LYS A 2 6.77 -11.86 -18.90
C LYS A 2 7.79 -10.74 -18.83
N ARG A 3 7.37 -9.49 -19.01
CA ARG A 3 8.25 -8.32 -18.94
C ARG A 3 8.05 -7.58 -17.64
N ILE A 4 9.15 -7.35 -16.91
CA ILE A 4 9.16 -6.63 -15.62
C ILE A 4 9.96 -5.34 -15.81
N ALA A 5 9.32 -4.20 -15.52
CA ALA A 5 10.02 -2.94 -15.39
C ALA A 5 10.66 -2.85 -14.00
N VAL A 6 11.96 -2.62 -13.93
CA VAL A 6 12.70 -2.56 -12.66
C VAL A 6 13.17 -1.15 -12.40
N ILE A 7 12.70 -0.55 -11.32
CA ILE A 7 13.03 0.81 -10.89
C ILE A 7 13.73 0.73 -9.53
N PRO A 8 15.06 0.70 -9.46
CA PRO A 8 15.79 0.56 -8.19
C PRO A 8 15.56 1.71 -7.21
N GLY A 9 15.37 2.93 -7.73
CA GLY A 9 15.23 4.13 -6.91
C GLY A 9 16.57 4.56 -6.28
N ASP A 10 16.53 4.84 -4.96
CA ASP A 10 17.62 5.52 -4.25
C ASP A 10 18.21 4.67 -3.12
N GLY A 11 19.41 5.04 -2.68
CA GLY A 11 20.03 4.50 -1.47
C GLY A 11 20.04 2.98 -1.42
N ILE A 12 19.43 2.44 -0.37
CA ILE A 12 19.28 0.99 -0.15
C ILE A 12 18.47 0.31 -1.26
N GLY A 13 17.63 1.04 -1.99
CA GLY A 13 16.81 0.51 -3.07
C GLY A 13 17.62 -0.23 -4.13
N LYS A 14 18.83 0.23 -4.43
CA LYS A 14 19.72 -0.43 -5.39
C LYS A 14 20.13 -1.83 -4.94
N GLU A 15 20.54 -1.97 -3.68
CA GLU A 15 20.97 -3.25 -3.09
C GLU A 15 19.79 -4.25 -2.97
N VAL A 16 18.65 -3.78 -2.46
CA VAL A 16 17.47 -4.66 -2.29
C VAL A 16 16.90 -5.09 -3.63
N THR A 17 16.95 -4.22 -4.66
CA THR A 17 16.52 -4.57 -6.01
C THR A 17 17.41 -5.64 -6.63
N GLU A 18 18.73 -5.54 -6.51
CA GLU A 18 19.65 -6.57 -7.00
C GLU A 18 19.36 -7.93 -6.36
N ALA A 19 19.15 -7.96 -5.04
CA ALA A 19 18.80 -9.18 -4.31
C ALA A 19 17.44 -9.75 -4.74
N ALA A 20 16.44 -8.90 -4.89
CA ALA A 20 15.10 -9.31 -5.31
C ALA A 20 15.08 -9.83 -6.75
N MET A 21 15.81 -9.21 -7.66
CA MET A 21 15.92 -9.68 -9.04
C MET A 21 16.64 -11.03 -9.12
N HIS A 22 17.67 -11.25 -8.31
CA HIS A 22 18.29 -12.57 -8.23
C HIS A 22 17.32 -13.65 -7.76
N VAL A 23 16.50 -13.37 -6.73
CA VAL A 23 15.43 -14.30 -6.30
C VAL A 23 14.41 -14.52 -7.41
N THR A 24 14.04 -13.46 -8.12
CA THR A 24 13.09 -13.53 -9.25
C THR A 24 13.62 -14.43 -10.38
N GLU A 25 14.89 -14.31 -10.75
CA GLU A 25 15.55 -15.15 -11.74
C GLU A 25 15.56 -16.63 -11.33
N VAL A 26 15.94 -16.91 -10.07
CA VAL A 26 15.94 -18.28 -9.54
C VAL A 26 14.54 -18.88 -9.50
N ALA A 27 13.54 -18.11 -9.07
CA ALA A 27 12.15 -18.53 -9.07
C ALA A 27 11.64 -18.79 -10.50
N ALA A 28 11.90 -17.88 -11.42
CA ALA A 28 11.53 -18.00 -12.83
C ALA A 28 12.11 -19.30 -13.44
N ALA A 29 13.40 -19.55 -13.22
CA ALA A 29 14.05 -20.77 -13.69
C ALA A 29 13.46 -22.03 -13.04
N THR A 30 13.15 -21.97 -11.73
CA THR A 30 12.60 -23.12 -10.98
C THR A 30 11.20 -23.50 -11.45
N PHE A 31 10.37 -22.51 -11.75
CA PHE A 31 8.98 -22.72 -12.16
C PHE A 31 8.78 -22.70 -13.69
N GLY A 32 9.84 -22.57 -14.46
CA GLY A 32 9.77 -22.55 -15.94
C GLY A 32 9.05 -21.33 -16.48
N ILE A 33 9.15 -20.19 -15.79
CA ILE A 33 8.56 -18.91 -16.22
C ILE A 33 9.63 -18.14 -16.99
N ASP A 34 9.31 -17.72 -18.21
CA ASP A 34 10.18 -16.90 -19.03
C ASP A 34 9.98 -15.41 -18.70
N VAL A 35 11.01 -14.78 -18.10
CA VAL A 35 10.97 -13.40 -17.57
C VAL A 35 12.06 -12.58 -18.22
N GLU A 36 11.71 -11.36 -18.65
CA GLU A 36 12.63 -10.33 -19.11
C GLU A 36 12.52 -9.10 -18.20
N CYS A 37 13.66 -8.62 -17.69
CA CYS A 37 13.71 -7.44 -16.82
C CYS A 37 14.35 -6.27 -17.56
N GLU A 38 13.66 -5.13 -17.60
CA GLU A 38 14.18 -3.87 -18.15
C GLU A 38 14.37 -2.85 -17.03
N TRP A 39 15.57 -2.25 -16.94
CA TRP A 39 15.94 -1.37 -15.83
C TRP A 39 15.79 0.10 -16.20
N PHE A 40 15.14 0.85 -15.30
CA PHE A 40 14.87 2.28 -15.44
C PHE A 40 15.57 3.07 -14.34
N ASP A 41 16.33 4.08 -14.72
CA ASP A 41 17.03 4.98 -13.80
C ASP A 41 16.12 6.14 -13.34
N TYR A 42 14.99 5.78 -12.71
CA TYR A 42 14.08 6.74 -12.09
C TYR A 42 14.41 6.84 -10.59
N GLY A 43 14.87 8.02 -10.17
CA GLY A 43 15.31 8.27 -8.80
C GLY A 43 15.92 9.65 -8.62
N ALA A 44 16.51 9.89 -7.46
CA ALA A 44 17.07 11.18 -7.06
C ALA A 44 18.18 11.68 -8.00
N ASP A 45 19.07 10.80 -8.45
CA ASP A 45 20.19 11.19 -9.32
C ASP A 45 19.69 11.72 -10.67
N THR A 46 18.70 11.09 -11.26
CA THR A 46 18.07 11.55 -12.51
C THR A 46 17.24 12.81 -12.29
N TYR A 47 16.48 12.86 -11.20
CA TYR A 47 15.71 14.05 -10.84
C TYR A 47 16.60 15.28 -10.63
N LEU A 48 17.72 15.17 -9.93
CA LEU A 48 18.66 16.29 -9.71
C LEU A 48 19.29 16.81 -11.01
N LYS A 49 19.42 15.96 -12.03
CA LYS A 49 19.97 16.35 -13.35
C LYS A 49 18.92 16.98 -14.26
N THR A 50 17.69 16.47 -14.22
CA THR A 50 16.64 16.79 -15.21
C THR A 50 15.49 17.63 -14.66
N GLY A 51 15.28 17.60 -13.34
CA GLY A 51 14.12 18.18 -12.67
C GLY A 51 12.83 17.35 -12.84
N VAL A 52 12.91 16.12 -13.36
CA VAL A 52 11.78 15.26 -13.67
C VAL A 52 11.98 13.90 -13.03
N GLY A 53 11.03 13.44 -12.23
CA GLY A 53 11.03 12.12 -11.58
C GLY A 53 10.51 11.03 -12.50
N LEU A 54 9.39 11.29 -13.19
CA LEU A 54 8.78 10.39 -14.15
C LEU A 54 8.69 11.06 -15.52
N PRO A 55 9.53 10.67 -16.50
CA PRO A 55 9.54 11.29 -17.82
C PRO A 55 8.20 11.18 -18.56
N GLU A 56 7.97 12.11 -19.51
CA GLU A 56 6.80 12.08 -20.41
C GLU A 56 6.77 10.74 -21.17
N GLY A 57 5.59 10.12 -21.24
CA GLY A 57 5.39 8.80 -21.87
C GLY A 57 5.83 7.60 -21.01
N ALA A 58 6.50 7.80 -19.89
CA ALA A 58 6.94 6.69 -19.02
C ALA A 58 5.75 5.92 -18.43
N LEU A 59 4.69 6.62 -18.03
CA LEU A 59 3.49 6.00 -17.47
C LEU A 59 2.80 5.07 -18.48
N GLU A 60 2.66 5.54 -19.71
CA GLU A 60 2.06 4.79 -20.81
C GLU A 60 2.91 3.54 -21.15
N SER A 61 4.23 3.69 -21.24
CA SER A 61 5.13 2.57 -21.50
C SER A 61 5.07 1.54 -20.36
N LEU A 62 5.14 1.99 -19.10
CA LEU A 62 5.07 1.09 -17.94
C LEU A 62 3.73 0.33 -17.86
N ARG A 63 2.64 0.93 -18.33
CA ARG A 63 1.32 0.31 -18.39
C ARG A 63 1.18 -0.69 -19.54
N ASP A 64 1.66 -0.33 -20.74
CA ASP A 64 1.32 -1.01 -21.98
C ASP A 64 2.36 -2.06 -22.39
N ASP A 65 3.62 -1.87 -21.96
CA ASP A 65 4.74 -2.72 -22.38
C ASP A 65 5.18 -3.75 -21.33
N PHE A 66 4.72 -3.64 -20.07
CA PHE A 66 5.17 -4.48 -18.95
C PHE A 66 4.02 -5.19 -18.24
N ASP A 67 4.29 -6.42 -17.81
CA ASP A 67 3.34 -7.22 -17.00
C ASP A 67 3.38 -6.83 -15.51
N ALA A 68 4.50 -6.29 -15.03
CA ALA A 68 4.67 -5.85 -13.66
C ALA A 68 5.75 -4.76 -13.55
N ILE A 69 5.66 -3.96 -12.50
CA ILE A 69 6.66 -2.97 -12.12
C ILE A 69 7.25 -3.40 -10.78
N TYR A 70 8.57 -3.49 -10.68
CA TYR A 70 9.27 -3.62 -9.41
C TYR A 70 9.86 -2.26 -9.04
N LEU A 71 9.57 -1.78 -7.85
CA LEU A 71 10.08 -0.51 -7.32
C LEU A 71 10.91 -0.79 -6.07
N GLY A 72 12.14 -0.33 -6.05
CA GLY A 72 12.97 -0.34 -4.86
C GLY A 72 12.57 0.78 -3.88
N ALA A 73 13.53 1.37 -3.19
CA ALA A 73 13.25 2.45 -2.24
C ALA A 73 13.46 3.82 -2.90
N LEU A 74 12.61 4.79 -2.52
CA LEU A 74 12.74 6.19 -2.93
C LEU A 74 13.02 7.06 -1.72
N GLY A 75 14.13 7.80 -1.78
CA GLY A 75 14.49 8.75 -0.72
C GLY A 75 15.95 9.17 -0.80
N ASP A 76 16.17 10.47 -0.88
CA ASP A 76 17.51 11.06 -0.89
C ASP A 76 17.51 12.37 -0.08
N PRO A 77 18.43 12.53 0.89
CA PRO A 77 18.49 13.73 1.74
C PRO A 77 18.80 15.01 0.95
N ARG A 78 19.33 14.90 -0.28
CA ARG A 78 19.54 16.05 -1.16
C ARG A 78 18.25 16.67 -1.68
N ILE A 79 17.11 15.96 -1.58
CA ILE A 79 15.78 16.40 -1.99
C ILE A 79 14.85 16.37 -0.76
N ALA A 80 14.95 17.42 0.05
CA ALA A 80 14.36 17.48 1.39
C ALA A 80 12.81 17.32 1.43
N ASP A 81 12.11 17.74 0.37
CA ASP A 81 10.66 17.63 0.25
C ASP A 81 10.17 16.33 -0.38
N MET A 82 11.10 15.42 -0.75
CA MET A 82 10.81 14.14 -1.41
C MET A 82 10.04 14.30 -2.73
N ALA A 83 10.21 15.44 -3.43
CA ALA A 83 9.45 15.75 -4.65
C ALA A 83 9.56 14.63 -5.71
N HIS A 84 10.76 14.11 -5.97
CA HIS A 84 10.98 13.01 -6.91
C HIS A 84 10.25 11.72 -6.51
N GLY A 85 10.28 11.37 -5.21
CA GLY A 85 9.60 10.18 -4.70
C GLY A 85 8.09 10.29 -4.82
N LYS A 86 7.55 11.48 -4.53
CA LYS A 86 6.13 11.76 -4.74
C LYS A 86 5.75 11.67 -6.21
N GLU A 87 6.54 12.28 -7.10
CA GLU A 87 6.28 12.25 -8.54
C GLU A 87 6.31 10.82 -9.09
N ILE A 88 7.29 10.01 -8.71
CA ILE A 88 7.40 8.62 -9.17
C ILE A 88 6.29 7.75 -8.54
N LEU A 89 6.26 7.65 -7.20
CA LEU A 89 5.38 6.70 -6.52
C LEU A 89 3.89 7.07 -6.68
N LEU A 90 3.52 8.33 -6.37
CA LEU A 90 2.13 8.75 -6.50
C LEU A 90 1.72 8.89 -7.97
N GLY A 91 2.66 9.29 -8.85
CA GLY A 91 2.43 9.28 -10.29
C GLY A 91 2.03 7.90 -10.82
N LEU A 92 2.75 6.85 -10.41
CA LEU A 92 2.41 5.46 -10.76
C LEU A 92 1.10 5.01 -10.09
N ARG A 93 0.91 5.26 -8.80
CA ARG A 93 -0.32 4.85 -8.08
C ARG A 93 -1.58 5.46 -8.68
N PHE A 94 -1.57 6.76 -8.94
CA PHE A 94 -2.73 7.47 -9.49
C PHE A 94 -2.89 7.25 -11.00
N GLY A 95 -1.79 7.32 -11.74
CA GLY A 95 -1.84 7.18 -13.19
C GLY A 95 -2.23 5.79 -13.69
N LEU A 96 -1.87 4.74 -12.96
CA LEU A 96 -2.26 3.36 -13.24
C LEU A 96 -3.51 2.92 -12.44
N ASP A 97 -4.11 3.83 -11.66
CA ASP A 97 -5.25 3.56 -10.76
C ASP A 97 -5.02 2.32 -9.88
N LEU A 98 -3.83 2.22 -9.25
CA LEU A 98 -3.44 1.10 -8.38
C LEU A 98 -4.14 1.21 -7.02
N PHE A 99 -5.44 1.00 -7.00
CA PHE A 99 -6.28 1.32 -5.85
C PHE A 99 -6.17 0.33 -4.67
N VAL A 100 -5.63 -0.85 -4.90
CA VAL A 100 -5.38 -1.85 -3.85
C VAL A 100 -3.93 -1.75 -3.40
N ASN A 101 -3.67 -1.27 -2.19
CA ASN A 101 -2.38 -1.47 -1.55
C ASN A 101 -2.46 -2.73 -0.67
N TYR A 102 -1.81 -3.78 -1.11
CA TYR A 102 -1.74 -5.09 -0.45
C TYR A 102 -0.55 -5.12 0.49
N ARG A 103 -0.80 -5.29 1.77
CA ARG A 103 0.21 -5.32 2.83
C ARG A 103 0.06 -6.63 3.63
N PRO A 104 0.77 -7.70 3.28
CA PRO A 104 0.78 -8.92 4.08
C PRO A 104 1.54 -8.68 5.39
N VAL A 105 1.00 -9.21 6.47
CA VAL A 105 1.64 -9.20 7.80
C VAL A 105 1.83 -10.64 8.22
N LYS A 106 3.08 -11.11 8.13
CA LYS A 106 3.41 -12.50 8.41
C LYS A 106 4.72 -12.61 9.18
N LEU A 107 4.64 -13.10 10.40
CA LEU A 107 5.83 -13.38 11.19
C LEU A 107 6.54 -14.60 10.62
N LEU A 108 7.80 -14.45 10.24
CA LEU A 108 8.62 -15.53 9.69
C LEU A 108 9.49 -16.22 10.74
N ASP A 109 9.82 -15.53 11.83
CA ASP A 109 10.64 -16.01 12.92
C ASP A 109 10.21 -15.34 14.22
N GLU A 110 9.86 -16.10 15.24
CA GLU A 110 9.36 -15.64 16.54
C GLU A 110 10.31 -14.64 17.22
N ARG A 111 11.62 -14.77 16.99
CA ARG A 111 12.64 -13.87 17.53
C ARG A 111 12.53 -12.44 17.03
N LEU A 112 11.85 -12.22 15.92
CA LEU A 112 11.66 -10.90 15.33
C LEU A 112 10.47 -10.16 15.95
N CYS A 113 9.54 -10.88 16.59
CA CYS A 113 8.35 -10.26 17.17
C CYS A 113 8.68 -9.56 18.50
N PRO A 114 8.38 -8.27 18.66
CA PRO A 114 8.61 -7.54 19.91
C PRO A 114 7.58 -7.88 20.98
N LEU A 115 6.49 -8.55 20.63
CA LEU A 115 5.45 -8.95 21.58
C LEU A 115 5.87 -10.24 22.31
N LYS A 116 5.51 -10.34 23.60
CA LYS A 116 5.80 -11.53 24.40
C LYS A 116 4.89 -12.70 24.01
N ASP A 117 5.44 -13.89 24.08
CA ASP A 117 4.72 -15.16 23.95
C ASP A 117 3.90 -15.25 22.65
N ARG A 118 4.49 -14.78 21.52
CA ARG A 118 3.89 -14.89 20.18
C ARG A 118 4.66 -15.88 19.33
N THR A 119 3.89 -16.63 18.55
CA THR A 119 4.38 -17.61 17.58
C THR A 119 4.17 -17.11 16.16
N VAL A 120 4.72 -17.80 15.17
CA VAL A 120 4.53 -17.46 13.76
C VAL A 120 3.08 -17.56 13.31
N GLU A 121 2.26 -18.37 13.98
CA GLU A 121 0.84 -18.53 13.70
C GLU A 121 0.00 -17.36 14.21
N ASP A 122 0.50 -16.57 15.17
CA ASP A 122 -0.23 -15.43 15.75
C ASP A 122 -0.28 -14.21 14.82
N LEU A 123 0.64 -14.12 13.85
CA LEU A 123 0.73 -13.01 12.89
C LEU A 123 0.71 -13.57 11.46
N ASP A 124 -0.49 -13.77 10.93
CA ASP A 124 -0.73 -14.12 9.53
C ASP A 124 -2.05 -13.49 9.06
N PHE A 125 -2.01 -12.21 8.74
CA PHE A 125 -3.16 -11.47 8.21
C PHE A 125 -2.72 -10.50 7.10
N VAL A 126 -3.69 -9.86 6.45
CA VAL A 126 -3.40 -8.87 5.41
C VAL A 126 -4.14 -7.57 5.68
N VAL A 127 -3.51 -6.45 5.35
CA VAL A 127 -4.14 -5.14 5.35
C VAL A 127 -4.31 -4.67 3.91
N PHE A 128 -5.56 -4.37 3.53
CA PHE A 128 -5.90 -3.66 2.29
C PHE A 128 -6.11 -2.19 2.60
N ARG A 129 -5.20 -1.38 2.09
CA ARG A 129 -5.25 0.07 2.16
C ARG A 129 -5.80 0.61 0.84
N GLU A 130 -6.87 1.40 0.88
CA GLU A 130 -7.25 2.20 -0.28
C GLU A 130 -6.09 3.14 -0.64
N ASN A 131 -5.71 3.24 -1.90
CA ASN A 131 -4.40 3.76 -2.27
C ASN A 131 -4.45 4.99 -3.19
N THR A 132 -5.63 5.42 -3.61
CA THR A 132 -5.81 6.47 -4.63
C THR A 132 -6.65 7.67 -4.18
N GLU A 133 -7.13 7.64 -2.95
CA GLU A 133 -7.98 8.68 -2.37
C GLU A 133 -7.47 9.16 -1.00
N GLY A 134 -8.32 9.78 -0.21
CA GLY A 134 -8.02 10.27 1.13
C GLY A 134 -7.25 11.59 1.11
N ALA A 135 -6.46 11.81 2.15
CA ALA A 135 -5.63 13.02 2.28
C ALA A 135 -4.47 13.07 1.27
N TYR A 136 -4.13 11.94 0.64
CA TYR A 136 -3.02 11.83 -0.32
C TYR A 136 -3.29 12.46 -1.69
N VAL A 137 -4.54 12.79 -2.00
CA VAL A 137 -4.89 13.51 -3.25
C VAL A 137 -4.38 14.95 -3.28
N GLY A 138 -3.91 15.49 -2.13
CA GLY A 138 -3.28 16.78 -2.05
C GLY A 138 -4.23 17.97 -2.23
N VAL A 139 -5.54 17.78 -2.06
CA VAL A 139 -6.51 18.87 -2.09
C VAL A 139 -6.44 19.67 -0.79
N GLY A 140 -6.16 20.97 -0.90
CA GLY A 140 -5.98 21.83 0.26
C GLY A 140 -5.26 23.13 -0.11
N GLY A 141 -4.82 23.85 0.92
CA GLY A 141 -4.07 25.09 0.70
C GLY A 141 -3.74 25.81 2.00
N ILE A 142 -2.94 26.86 1.85
CA ILE A 142 -2.54 27.73 2.95
C ILE A 142 -2.98 29.16 2.65
N PHE A 143 -3.66 29.78 3.61
CA PHE A 143 -4.08 31.17 3.56
C PHE A 143 -3.29 31.97 4.60
N LYS A 144 -2.86 33.19 4.26
CA LYS A 144 -2.03 34.09 5.09
C LYS A 144 -0.74 33.45 5.63
N GLN A 145 -0.06 32.63 4.81
CA GLN A 145 1.16 31.92 5.17
C GLN A 145 2.21 32.86 5.80
N GLY A 146 2.83 32.42 6.90
CA GLY A 146 3.87 33.16 7.62
C GLY A 146 3.36 34.28 8.53
N THR A 147 2.05 34.39 8.77
CA THR A 147 1.45 35.34 9.72
C THR A 147 0.81 34.63 10.92
N ALA A 148 0.49 35.41 11.95
CA ALA A 148 -0.22 34.88 13.14
C ALA A 148 -1.65 34.36 12.81
N ASP A 149 -2.22 34.79 11.70
CA ASP A 149 -3.56 34.40 11.22
C ASP A 149 -3.50 33.35 10.12
N GLU A 150 -2.39 32.61 10.03
CA GLU A 150 -2.24 31.55 9.03
C GLU A 150 -3.29 30.45 9.21
N VAL A 151 -3.89 30.04 8.09
CA VAL A 151 -4.84 28.93 8.03
C VAL A 151 -4.32 27.90 7.04
N ALA A 152 -4.17 26.67 7.46
CA ALA A 152 -3.84 25.52 6.61
C ALA A 152 -5.05 24.56 6.53
N LEU A 153 -5.40 24.15 5.33
CA LEU A 153 -6.49 23.22 5.06
C LEU A 153 -5.94 22.01 4.29
N GLN A 154 -6.38 20.83 4.68
CA GLN A 154 -6.14 19.57 3.99
C GLN A 154 -7.44 18.79 3.94
N GLU A 155 -7.88 18.44 2.75
CA GLU A 155 -9.11 17.67 2.55
C GLU A 155 -8.84 16.17 2.57
N ASP A 156 -9.78 15.42 3.13
CA ASP A 156 -9.83 13.96 3.08
C ASP A 156 -10.96 13.54 2.11
N VAL A 157 -10.56 13.17 0.90
CA VAL A 157 -11.49 12.87 -0.21
C VAL A 157 -11.83 11.40 -0.23
N ASN A 158 -13.10 11.07 -0.07
CA ASN A 158 -13.60 9.71 -0.14
C ASN A 158 -14.73 9.63 -1.17
N THR A 159 -14.57 8.82 -2.22
CA THR A 159 -15.65 8.58 -3.17
C THR A 159 -16.32 7.25 -2.91
N ARG A 160 -17.60 7.14 -3.27
CA ARG A 160 -18.29 5.85 -3.17
C ARG A 160 -17.59 4.77 -3.99
N LYS A 161 -17.14 5.09 -5.20
CA LYS A 161 -16.40 4.16 -6.07
C LYS A 161 -15.13 3.62 -5.38
N GLY A 162 -14.30 4.52 -4.81
CA GLY A 162 -13.06 4.14 -4.17
C GLY A 162 -13.29 3.27 -2.94
N VAL A 163 -14.20 3.69 -2.07
CA VAL A 163 -14.55 2.94 -0.85
C VAL A 163 -15.15 1.57 -1.17
N GLU A 164 -16.10 1.50 -2.10
CA GLU A 164 -16.78 0.25 -2.44
C GLU A 164 -15.82 -0.78 -3.06
N ARG A 165 -14.98 -0.36 -4.02
CA ARG A 165 -14.08 -1.28 -4.72
C ARG A 165 -13.03 -1.91 -3.80
N ILE A 166 -12.50 -1.17 -2.82
CA ILE A 166 -11.50 -1.73 -1.90
C ILE A 166 -12.16 -2.65 -0.86
N ILE A 167 -13.35 -2.32 -0.36
CA ILE A 167 -14.11 -3.17 0.55
C ILE A 167 -14.48 -4.48 -0.16
N ARG A 168 -15.01 -4.42 -1.38
CA ARG A 168 -15.32 -5.62 -2.18
C ARG A 168 -14.07 -6.47 -2.41
N TYR A 169 -12.96 -5.85 -2.75
CA TYR A 169 -11.71 -6.57 -2.96
C TYR A 169 -11.27 -7.32 -1.69
N ALA A 170 -11.41 -6.72 -0.51
CA ALA A 170 -11.08 -7.37 0.75
C ALA A 170 -11.94 -8.62 1.02
N PHE A 171 -13.24 -8.55 0.77
CA PHE A 171 -14.14 -9.70 0.91
C PHE A 171 -13.86 -10.79 -0.15
N GLU A 172 -13.67 -10.41 -1.42
CA GLU A 172 -13.31 -11.36 -2.48
C GLU A 172 -11.98 -12.06 -2.17
N TYR A 173 -10.98 -11.31 -1.72
CA TYR A 173 -9.71 -11.89 -1.28
C TYR A 173 -9.91 -12.90 -0.14
N ALA A 174 -10.68 -12.54 0.88
CA ALA A 174 -10.98 -13.42 2.00
C ALA A 174 -11.61 -14.74 1.51
N ARG A 175 -12.61 -14.65 0.65
CA ARG A 175 -13.30 -15.81 0.06
C ARG A 175 -12.37 -16.72 -0.76
N ILE A 176 -11.57 -16.11 -1.67
CA ILE A 176 -10.67 -16.85 -2.55
C ILE A 176 -9.55 -17.55 -1.76
N HIS A 177 -9.04 -16.90 -0.71
CA HIS A 177 -7.91 -17.42 0.08
C HIS A 177 -8.33 -18.17 1.34
N GLY A 178 -9.64 -18.44 1.53
CA GLY A 178 -10.15 -19.18 2.68
C GLY A 178 -9.95 -18.46 4.02
N ARG A 179 -9.81 -17.13 3.99
CA ARG A 179 -9.79 -16.28 5.19
C ARG A 179 -11.21 -16.17 5.74
N LYS A 180 -11.35 -16.17 7.06
CA LYS A 180 -12.64 -16.29 7.74
C LYS A 180 -13.27 -14.97 8.10
N SER A 181 -12.45 -13.91 8.17
CA SER A 181 -12.90 -12.63 8.69
C SER A 181 -12.40 -11.42 7.90
N VAL A 182 -13.24 -10.37 7.83
CA VAL A 182 -12.89 -9.05 7.30
C VAL A 182 -13.25 -7.98 8.33
N VAL A 183 -12.26 -7.19 8.73
CA VAL A 183 -12.42 -6.04 9.63
C VAL A 183 -12.28 -4.76 8.85
N MET A 184 -13.30 -3.91 8.88
CA MET A 184 -13.18 -2.56 8.35
C MET A 184 -12.78 -1.59 9.45
N SER A 185 -11.80 -0.73 9.18
CA SER A 185 -11.35 0.26 10.14
C SER A 185 -11.43 1.68 9.63
N ASP A 186 -11.95 2.56 10.47
CA ASP A 186 -12.17 3.96 10.15
C ASP A 186 -12.07 4.89 11.40
N LYS A 187 -12.49 6.15 11.26
CA LYS A 187 -12.67 7.10 12.35
C LYS A 187 -13.98 7.88 12.18
N SER A 188 -15.07 7.21 11.86
CA SER A 188 -16.38 7.82 11.59
C SER A 188 -16.98 8.58 12.76
N ASN A 189 -16.55 8.28 13.99
CA ASN A 189 -16.97 9.07 15.16
C ASN A 189 -16.41 10.51 15.17
N VAL A 190 -15.41 10.81 14.32
CA VAL A 190 -14.82 12.15 14.14
C VAL A 190 -14.97 12.62 12.69
N LEU A 191 -14.58 11.82 11.72
CA LEU A 191 -14.66 12.11 10.28
C LEU A 191 -16.06 11.76 9.75
N ARG A 192 -17.04 12.55 10.16
CA ARG A 192 -18.46 12.22 10.06
C ARG A 192 -19.03 12.10 8.64
N TYR A 193 -18.36 12.67 7.64
CA TYR A 193 -18.83 12.63 6.25
C TYR A 193 -18.12 11.55 5.44
N GLY A 194 -16.80 11.65 5.33
CA GLY A 194 -16.02 10.68 4.56
C GLY A 194 -16.10 9.27 5.13
N HIS A 195 -15.91 9.14 6.45
CA HIS A 195 -15.93 7.81 7.09
C HIS A 195 -17.33 7.29 7.40
N ASP A 196 -18.37 8.12 7.43
CA ASP A 196 -19.76 7.64 7.36
C ASP A 196 -20.02 6.88 6.05
N LEU A 197 -19.44 7.35 4.94
CA LEU A 197 -19.53 6.64 3.67
C LEU A 197 -18.88 5.24 3.77
N TRP A 198 -17.72 5.11 4.44
CA TRP A 198 -17.09 3.82 4.70
C TRP A 198 -18.01 2.87 5.48
N GLN A 199 -18.65 3.36 6.54
CA GLN A 199 -19.60 2.58 7.34
C GLN A 199 -20.77 2.05 6.51
N ARG A 200 -21.45 2.96 5.80
CA ARG A 200 -22.63 2.60 4.99
C ARG A 200 -22.27 1.60 3.88
N VAL A 201 -21.18 1.84 3.17
CA VAL A 201 -20.74 0.95 2.09
C VAL A 201 -20.30 -0.41 2.65
N PHE A 202 -19.63 -0.44 3.80
CA PHE A 202 -19.28 -1.69 4.45
C PHE A 202 -20.53 -2.52 4.83
N GLU A 203 -21.53 -1.89 5.44
CA GLU A 203 -22.80 -2.54 5.78
C GLU A 203 -23.57 -3.03 4.54
N GLU A 204 -23.52 -2.29 3.44
CA GLU A 204 -24.13 -2.68 2.16
C GLU A 204 -23.41 -3.88 1.54
N VAL A 205 -22.09 -3.90 1.53
CA VAL A 205 -21.30 -4.96 0.89
C VAL A 205 -21.30 -6.24 1.70
N ARG A 206 -21.16 -6.17 3.04
CA ARG A 206 -21.04 -7.36 3.89
C ARG A 206 -22.22 -8.33 3.78
N VAL A 207 -23.41 -7.84 3.46
CA VAL A 207 -24.61 -8.71 3.31
C VAL A 207 -24.51 -9.63 2.09
N GLU A 208 -23.61 -9.36 1.15
CA GLU A 208 -23.34 -10.21 -0.02
C GLU A 208 -22.33 -11.33 0.31
N TYR A 209 -21.73 -11.30 1.52
CA TYR A 209 -20.65 -12.19 1.98
C TYR A 209 -20.99 -12.79 3.35
N GLU A 210 -22.19 -13.35 3.51
CA GLU A 210 -22.68 -13.94 4.76
C GLU A 210 -21.82 -15.11 5.28
N ASP A 211 -21.01 -15.71 4.41
CA ASP A 211 -20.04 -16.75 4.71
C ASP A 211 -18.74 -16.24 5.37
N ILE A 212 -18.55 -14.92 5.45
CA ILE A 212 -17.37 -14.28 6.02
C ILE A 212 -17.78 -13.46 7.26
N GLU A 213 -17.17 -13.77 8.40
CA GLU A 213 -17.37 -12.96 9.60
C GLU A 213 -16.84 -11.53 9.38
N SER A 214 -17.63 -10.52 9.77
CA SER A 214 -17.18 -9.15 9.54
C SER A 214 -17.65 -8.20 10.63
N TRP A 215 -16.76 -7.29 11.01
CA TRP A 215 -17.04 -6.25 12.02
C TRP A 215 -16.25 -4.99 11.75
N HIS A 216 -16.57 -3.95 12.50
CA HIS A 216 -15.94 -2.65 12.45
C HIS A 216 -15.14 -2.37 13.72
N LEU A 217 -13.98 -1.70 13.55
CA LEU A 217 -13.21 -1.11 14.64
C LEU A 217 -12.79 0.31 14.28
N PHE A 218 -12.92 1.24 15.21
CA PHE A 218 -12.23 2.52 15.07
C PHE A 218 -10.72 2.30 15.07
N VAL A 219 -9.97 3.11 14.32
CA VAL A 219 -8.53 2.88 14.10
C VAL A 219 -7.70 2.85 15.37
N ASP A 220 -8.05 3.64 16.38
CA ASP A 220 -7.43 3.59 17.70
C ASP A 220 -7.68 2.26 18.42
N ALA A 221 -8.90 1.74 18.35
CA ALA A 221 -9.23 0.41 18.86
C ALA A 221 -8.53 -0.69 18.07
N LEU A 222 -8.46 -0.55 16.74
CA LEU A 222 -7.74 -1.49 15.88
C LEU A 222 -6.27 -1.61 16.28
N THR A 223 -5.54 -0.49 16.42
CA THR A 223 -4.12 -0.51 16.80
C THR A 223 -3.90 -1.16 18.16
N MET A 224 -4.78 -0.91 19.13
CA MET A 224 -4.72 -1.58 20.44
C MET A 224 -4.93 -3.10 20.30
N GLN A 225 -5.88 -3.53 19.49
CA GLN A 225 -6.20 -4.94 19.28
C GLN A 225 -5.12 -5.68 18.50
N ILE A 226 -4.48 -5.06 17.52
CA ILE A 226 -3.32 -5.62 16.81
C ILE A 226 -2.18 -5.96 17.78
N VAL A 227 -1.88 -5.07 18.72
CA VAL A 227 -0.84 -5.32 19.73
C VAL A 227 -1.30 -6.38 20.77
N LYS A 228 -2.58 -6.33 21.18
CA LYS A 228 -3.09 -7.20 22.25
C LYS A 228 -3.33 -8.62 21.77
N ASN A 229 -3.93 -8.80 20.62
CA ASN A 229 -4.32 -10.09 20.05
C ASN A 229 -4.34 -10.04 18.53
N PRO A 230 -3.18 -10.07 17.85
CA PRO A 230 -3.10 -10.04 16.39
C PRO A 230 -3.76 -11.24 15.71
N ALA A 231 -3.76 -12.41 16.36
CA ALA A 231 -4.31 -13.66 15.82
C ALA A 231 -5.84 -13.64 15.55
N GLN A 232 -6.54 -12.59 15.98
CA GLN A 232 -7.97 -12.44 15.68
C GLN A 232 -8.27 -11.92 14.27
N PHE A 233 -7.24 -11.45 13.56
CA PHE A 233 -7.39 -10.81 12.26
C PHE A 233 -6.98 -11.73 11.12
N ASP A 234 -7.78 -11.77 10.06
CA ASP A 234 -7.43 -12.40 8.78
C ASP A 234 -7.23 -11.34 7.69
N VAL A 235 -8.22 -10.46 7.53
CA VAL A 235 -8.21 -9.37 6.55
C VAL A 235 -8.66 -8.08 7.22
N ILE A 236 -7.90 -7.03 7.05
CA ILE A 236 -8.23 -5.66 7.49
C ILE A 236 -8.36 -4.79 6.25
N VAL A 237 -9.40 -3.96 6.16
CA VAL A 237 -9.58 -2.96 5.10
C VAL A 237 -9.75 -1.57 5.71
N THR A 238 -9.07 -0.58 5.14
CA THR A 238 -9.10 0.79 5.67
C THR A 238 -8.72 1.84 4.62
N CYS A 239 -8.94 3.11 4.96
CA CYS A 239 -8.57 4.25 4.11
C CYS A 239 -7.05 4.40 3.95
N ASN A 240 -6.65 5.27 3.04
CA ASN A 240 -5.26 5.49 2.66
C ASN A 240 -4.37 5.83 3.88
N MET A 241 -4.69 6.87 4.61
CA MET A 241 -3.86 7.35 5.72
C MET A 241 -3.79 6.36 6.88
N PHE A 242 -4.90 5.76 7.27
CA PHE A 242 -4.89 4.79 8.37
C PHE A 242 -4.22 3.48 7.96
N GLY A 243 -4.37 3.08 6.70
CA GLY A 243 -3.65 1.94 6.15
C GLY A 243 -2.14 2.12 6.24
N ASP A 244 -1.63 3.32 5.94
CA ASP A 244 -0.21 3.67 6.07
C ASP A 244 0.28 3.49 7.50
N ILE A 245 -0.37 4.17 8.44
CA ILE A 245 0.02 4.16 9.87
C ILE A 245 -0.08 2.76 10.49
N VAL A 246 -1.16 2.04 10.19
CA VAL A 246 -1.40 0.70 10.77
C VAL A 246 -0.40 -0.31 10.21
N THR A 247 -0.05 -0.23 8.93
CA THR A 247 0.89 -1.19 8.33
C THR A 247 2.33 -0.98 8.81
N ASP A 248 2.72 0.24 9.18
CA ASP A 248 4.01 0.50 9.80
C ASP A 248 4.09 -0.11 11.20
N LEU A 249 3.02 0.00 11.99
CA LEU A 249 2.92 -0.74 13.24
C LEU A 249 3.02 -2.26 13.02
N CYS A 250 2.32 -2.78 12.01
CA CYS A 250 2.36 -4.21 11.68
C CYS A 250 3.76 -4.66 11.20
N ALA A 251 4.47 -3.81 10.45
CA ALA A 251 5.84 -4.07 10.03
C ALA A 251 6.76 -4.33 11.24
N GLU A 252 6.68 -3.51 12.28
CA GLU A 252 7.45 -3.72 13.50
C GLU A 252 7.11 -5.04 14.22
N LEU A 253 5.85 -5.49 14.14
CA LEU A 253 5.45 -6.76 14.76
C LEU A 253 6.00 -7.99 14.04
N GLN A 254 6.30 -7.90 12.74
CA GLN A 254 6.86 -9.01 11.95
C GLN A 254 8.38 -8.95 11.76
N GLY A 255 9.06 -7.90 12.28
CA GLY A 255 10.51 -7.79 12.25
C GLY A 255 11.08 -6.52 11.64
N GLY A 256 10.23 -5.50 11.43
CA GLY A 256 10.61 -4.19 10.92
C GLY A 256 10.36 -4.02 9.42
N LEU A 257 10.58 -2.81 8.92
CA LEU A 257 10.31 -2.42 7.52
C LEU A 257 11.06 -3.29 6.49
N GLY A 258 12.23 -3.80 6.84
CA GLY A 258 13.05 -4.62 5.92
C GLY A 258 12.44 -5.97 5.55
N VAL A 259 11.38 -6.41 6.24
CA VAL A 259 10.64 -7.66 5.95
C VAL A 259 9.18 -7.40 5.58
N ALA A 260 8.79 -6.14 5.47
CA ALA A 260 7.43 -5.72 5.15
C ALA A 260 7.27 -5.47 3.65
N SER A 261 6.94 -6.52 2.91
CA SER A 261 6.65 -6.39 1.47
C SER A 261 5.33 -5.70 1.20
N SER A 262 5.20 -5.07 0.03
CA SER A 262 3.95 -4.47 -0.42
C SER A 262 3.70 -4.64 -1.92
N ALA A 263 2.43 -4.58 -2.30
CA ALA A 263 2.04 -4.49 -3.70
C ALA A 263 0.93 -3.44 -3.88
N ASN A 264 1.02 -2.71 -4.98
CA ASN A 264 -0.01 -1.76 -5.40
C ASN A 264 -0.66 -2.31 -6.67
N LEU A 265 -1.94 -2.61 -6.62
CA LEU A 265 -2.59 -3.41 -7.66
C LEU A 265 -3.83 -2.70 -8.23
N ASN A 266 -4.05 -2.92 -9.51
CA ASN A 266 -5.36 -2.72 -10.14
C ASN A 266 -5.86 -4.06 -10.69
N PRO A 267 -6.71 -4.79 -9.96
CA PRO A 267 -7.20 -6.10 -10.41
C PRO A 267 -8.04 -6.05 -11.69
N GLN A 268 -8.59 -4.89 -12.04
CA GLN A 268 -9.42 -4.72 -13.24
C GLN A 268 -8.59 -4.64 -14.52
N THR A 269 -7.40 -4.03 -14.43
CA THR A 269 -6.48 -3.89 -15.57
C THR A 269 -5.36 -4.92 -15.57
N GLY A 270 -5.10 -5.55 -14.43
CA GLY A 270 -3.96 -6.43 -14.20
C GLY A 270 -2.65 -5.70 -13.90
N ALA A 271 -2.65 -4.38 -13.82
CA ALA A 271 -1.46 -3.60 -13.48
C ALA A 271 -1.05 -3.84 -12.03
N GLY A 272 0.26 -4.03 -11.80
CA GLY A 272 0.84 -4.24 -10.48
C GLY A 272 2.22 -3.61 -10.31
N LEU A 273 2.41 -2.94 -9.16
CA LEU A 273 3.68 -2.40 -8.71
C LEU A 273 4.02 -3.06 -7.38
N PHE A 274 5.22 -3.63 -7.28
CA PHE A 274 5.69 -4.42 -6.14
C PHE A 274 6.89 -3.72 -5.49
N GLU A 275 6.84 -3.61 -4.17
CA GLU A 275 7.83 -2.92 -3.32
C GLU A 275 8.37 -3.85 -2.24
#